data_49d0c70a5112a933e0f0a34a0faacdf5
#
_entry.id   49d0c70a5112a933e0f0a34a0faacdf5
#
_cell.length_a   1.000
_cell.length_b   1.000
_cell.length_c   1.000
_cell.angle_alpha   90.00
_cell.angle_beta   90.00
_cell.angle_gamma   90.00
#
_symmetry.space_group_name_H-M   'P 1'
#
loop_
_entity.id
_entity.type
_entity.pdbx_description
1 polymer ?
#
loop_
_entity_poly.entity_id
_entity_poly.type
_entity_poly.pdbx_seq_one_letter_code
_entity_poly.pdbx_strand_id
1 'polypeptide(L)'
;VRWRGNDAATTTSWTGGTYNQATLALATAAVDYLSTSTAWASNVSPDYTVVHSGSVTVTPGSGNGVGVPGPMVVDIPCSPPFLYDPNAGDLVVDTDFLAGTFVGGSLPALDVTTVNPLASRVYSSSLYPNANGVDANADVIEIVYSPVTGGTVATNSVLGAGCVRNFASFYEMFATPAAFDLANSAITMIPTGTGYVVTPGGAFLPVGSVQAVPTALALGDDTAVTQPFTVGTFTGPSGPWTGVNVISNGCVAQAAGNSLVAAPNPGTLLSAPQTGFYTQADYDPIGGAGAGTIWFEESTSVVTVTWDHVASWNNPGSQNTFQMQLYPSGVVTIAWVAMAAVGSNGGVLVGYSPGGPSADPGNTDLSTLPVIILSSPDVLPLALIGTSRPVTGTNWNLNVTNVPATGAIGVDIFGLSDPGINDLGFIGMPTCGLRASLDVLNAWIVAGASHAYGVPVPNNPALINQHVFTTSAVFQVPPVNAFGAITSNGIDGKIGSQ
;
A
#
# COMPACT_ATOMS: atom_id res chain seq x y z
N VAL A 1 3.75 -27.34 10.78
CA VAL A 1 2.76 -27.25 9.67
C VAL A 1 3.15 -28.25 8.59
N ARG A 2 2.19 -28.98 8.07
CA ARG A 2 2.42 -30.02 7.07
C ARG A 2 1.57 -29.82 5.85
N TRP A 3 2.10 -30.11 4.67
CA TRP A 3 1.38 -30.05 3.40
C TRP A 3 1.14 -31.42 2.83
N ARG A 4 -0.06 -31.63 2.30
CA ARG A 4 -0.49 -32.89 1.70
C ARG A 4 -0.17 -32.91 0.20
N GLY A 5 0.41 -33.99 -0.28
CA GLY A 5 0.58 -34.26 -1.70
C GLY A 5 -0.75 -34.62 -2.36
N ASN A 6 -0.88 -34.30 -3.66
CA ASN A 6 -2.09 -34.50 -4.44
C ASN A 6 -2.46 -35.99 -4.52
N ASP A 7 -3.76 -36.29 -4.40
CA ASP A 7 -4.35 -37.63 -4.51
C ASP A 7 -4.61 -38.09 -5.95
N ALA A 8 -4.70 -37.14 -6.90
CA ALA A 8 -5.30 -37.35 -8.22
C ALA A 8 -4.55 -38.31 -9.15
N ALA A 9 -3.33 -38.67 -8.85
CA ALA A 9 -2.54 -39.51 -9.77
C ALA A 9 -2.10 -40.80 -9.13
N THR A 10 -2.81 -41.87 -9.44
CA THR A 10 -2.43 -43.26 -9.11
C THR A 10 -1.07 -43.67 -9.69
N THR A 11 -0.43 -42.87 -10.50
CA THR A 11 0.77 -43.21 -11.26
C THR A 11 1.90 -42.19 -11.16
N THR A 12 1.70 -40.98 -10.59
CA THR A 12 2.75 -40.01 -10.43
C THR A 12 3.47 -40.21 -9.10
N SER A 13 4.67 -40.72 -9.19
CA SER A 13 5.63 -40.70 -8.09
C SER A 13 6.51 -39.47 -8.21
N TRP A 14 6.94 -38.94 -7.07
CA TRP A 14 7.95 -37.89 -6.98
C TRP A 14 9.13 -38.35 -6.15
N THR A 15 10.30 -37.90 -6.49
CA THR A 15 11.54 -38.32 -5.82
C THR A 15 11.94 -37.40 -4.68
N GLY A 16 11.18 -36.35 -4.47
CA GLY A 16 11.46 -35.38 -3.41
C GLY A 16 12.74 -34.59 -3.62
N GLY A 17 13.17 -33.90 -2.61
CA GLY A 17 14.37 -33.08 -2.61
C GLY A 17 14.34 -32.05 -1.47
N THR A 18 15.15 -31.02 -1.56
CA THR A 18 15.28 -30.03 -0.51
C THR A 18 15.31 -28.61 -1.11
N TYR A 19 14.46 -27.73 -0.61
CA TYR A 19 14.69 -26.30 -0.73
C TYR A 19 15.81 -25.92 0.23
N ASN A 20 16.87 -25.31 -0.25
CA ASN A 20 18.00 -24.95 0.58
C ASN A 20 17.69 -23.76 1.52
N GLN A 21 16.66 -22.97 1.16
CA GLN A 21 16.13 -21.91 2.00
C GLN A 21 14.64 -21.73 1.73
N ALA A 22 13.87 -21.72 2.80
CA ALA A 22 12.45 -21.40 2.81
C ALA A 22 12.09 -20.70 4.11
N THR A 23 11.05 -19.89 4.08
CA THR A 23 10.51 -19.23 5.25
C THR A 23 9.06 -19.65 5.45
N LEU A 24 8.69 -19.97 6.68
CA LEU A 24 7.31 -20.12 7.12
C LEU A 24 7.04 -19.09 8.20
N ALA A 25 6.00 -18.31 8.03
CA ALA A 25 5.51 -17.41 9.05
C ALA A 25 4.03 -17.68 9.35
N LEU A 26 3.61 -17.35 10.55
CA LEU A 26 2.24 -17.41 11.01
C LEU A 26 1.82 -16.03 11.53
N ALA A 27 0.54 -15.69 11.34
CA ALA A 27 -0.05 -14.46 11.85
C ALA A 27 -1.53 -14.66 12.11
N THR A 28 -2.13 -13.77 12.91
CA THR A 28 -3.57 -13.55 12.87
C THR A 28 -3.90 -12.73 11.63
N ALA A 29 -5.01 -13.01 10.95
CA ALA A 29 -5.45 -12.24 9.80
C ALA A 29 -5.89 -10.83 10.23
N ALA A 30 -5.49 -9.82 9.47
CA ALA A 30 -5.93 -8.43 9.68
C ALA A 30 -7.29 -8.16 9.03
N VAL A 31 -7.71 -9.01 8.09
CA VAL A 31 -8.96 -8.91 7.33
C VAL A 31 -9.62 -10.28 7.25
N ASP A 32 -10.93 -10.30 7.04
CA ASP A 32 -11.68 -11.53 6.73
C ASP A 32 -11.18 -12.12 5.39
N TYR A 33 -11.20 -13.44 5.26
CA TYR A 33 -10.75 -14.15 4.05
C TYR A 33 -11.47 -13.69 2.77
N LEU A 34 -12.68 -13.15 2.85
CA LEU A 34 -13.42 -12.58 1.73
C LEU A 34 -12.91 -11.18 1.33
N SER A 35 -12.13 -10.54 2.19
CA SER A 35 -11.58 -9.19 2.00
C SER A 35 -10.08 -9.19 1.76
N THR A 36 -9.49 -10.35 1.48
CA THR A 36 -8.06 -10.50 1.22
C THR A 36 -7.65 -9.74 -0.04
N SER A 37 -6.52 -9.04 0.01
CA SER A 37 -6.02 -8.20 -1.08
C SER A 37 -4.64 -8.65 -1.57
N THR A 38 -4.26 -8.18 -2.77
CA THR A 38 -2.91 -8.39 -3.31
C THR A 38 -1.83 -7.58 -2.58
N ALA A 39 -2.20 -6.57 -1.80
CA ALA A 39 -1.30 -5.87 -0.91
C ALA A 39 -1.04 -6.74 0.34
N TRP A 40 0.08 -7.47 0.31
CA TRP A 40 0.39 -8.48 1.33
C TRP A 40 0.26 -7.96 2.77
N ALA A 41 0.88 -6.80 3.06
CA ALA A 41 0.90 -6.24 4.40
C ALA A 41 -0.48 -5.91 4.99
N SER A 42 -1.51 -5.77 4.15
CA SER A 42 -2.87 -5.50 4.62
C SER A 42 -3.62 -6.73 5.10
N ASN A 43 -3.09 -7.93 4.82
CA ASN A 43 -3.73 -9.19 5.18
C ASN A 43 -3.27 -9.75 6.52
N VAL A 44 -2.18 -9.24 7.08
CA VAL A 44 -1.53 -9.77 8.28
C VAL A 44 -1.57 -8.78 9.44
N SER A 45 -1.84 -9.29 10.62
CA SER A 45 -1.77 -8.50 11.86
C SER A 45 -0.33 -8.32 12.34
N PRO A 46 -0.08 -7.38 13.27
CA PRO A 46 1.26 -7.11 13.80
C PRO A 46 1.94 -8.27 14.54
N ASP A 47 1.21 -9.35 14.80
CA ASP A 47 1.74 -10.58 15.42
C ASP A 47 2.46 -11.50 14.43
N TYR A 48 2.63 -11.07 13.17
CA TYR A 48 3.36 -11.82 12.15
C TYR A 48 4.71 -12.31 12.67
N THR A 49 4.85 -13.63 12.72
CA THR A 49 6.00 -14.28 13.32
C THR A 49 6.59 -15.31 12.37
N VAL A 50 7.86 -15.14 12.01
CA VAL A 50 8.62 -16.17 11.29
C VAL A 50 8.90 -17.34 12.25
N VAL A 51 8.29 -18.47 11.97
CA VAL A 51 8.37 -19.69 12.79
C VAL A 51 9.34 -20.73 12.21
N HIS A 52 9.81 -20.53 10.99
CA HIS A 52 10.86 -21.31 10.36
C HIS A 52 11.61 -20.45 9.33
N SER A 53 12.93 -20.56 9.34
CA SER A 53 13.78 -20.02 8.28
C SER A 53 14.97 -20.97 8.09
N GLY A 54 15.06 -21.59 6.91
CA GLY A 54 16.10 -22.56 6.63
C GLY A 54 15.69 -23.56 5.55
N SER A 55 16.37 -24.70 5.51
CA SER A 55 16.08 -25.75 4.53
C SER A 55 14.79 -26.50 4.85
N VAL A 56 14.04 -26.85 3.80
CA VAL A 56 12.80 -27.63 3.88
C VAL A 56 12.91 -28.86 2.96
N THR A 57 12.69 -30.04 3.52
CA THR A 57 12.73 -31.29 2.77
C THR A 57 11.35 -31.70 2.32
N VAL A 58 11.24 -32.05 1.04
CA VAL A 58 10.08 -32.68 0.44
C VAL A 58 10.31 -34.17 0.38
N THR A 59 9.47 -34.93 1.09
CA THR A 59 9.59 -36.39 1.21
C THR A 59 9.22 -37.04 -0.13
N PRO A 60 9.98 -38.04 -0.60
CA PRO A 60 9.60 -38.84 -1.76
C PRO A 60 8.28 -39.59 -1.52
N GLY A 61 7.51 -39.81 -2.58
CA GLY A 61 6.25 -40.50 -2.44
C GLY A 61 5.48 -40.70 -3.76
N SER A 62 4.25 -41.15 -3.62
CA SER A 62 3.29 -41.23 -4.72
C SER A 62 1.87 -40.90 -4.20
N GLY A 63 0.98 -40.54 -5.09
CA GLY A 63 -0.44 -40.39 -4.78
C GLY A 63 -1.07 -41.74 -4.37
N ASN A 64 -2.10 -41.68 -3.55
CA ASN A 64 -2.82 -42.87 -3.03
C ASN A 64 -4.01 -43.31 -3.92
N GLY A 65 -4.28 -42.55 -4.99
CA GLY A 65 -5.40 -42.81 -5.90
C GLY A 65 -6.50 -41.75 -5.75
N VAL A 66 -7.32 -41.64 -6.79
CA VAL A 66 -8.41 -40.64 -6.85
C VAL A 66 -9.38 -40.82 -5.68
N GLY A 67 -9.60 -39.70 -4.95
CA GLY A 67 -10.48 -39.66 -3.79
C GLY A 67 -9.89 -40.26 -2.50
N VAL A 68 -8.64 -40.68 -2.50
CA VAL A 68 -7.91 -41.12 -1.30
C VAL A 68 -6.89 -40.05 -0.91
N PRO A 69 -6.97 -39.47 0.28
CA PRO A 69 -6.03 -38.42 0.71
C PRO A 69 -4.57 -38.84 0.52
N GLY A 70 -3.79 -37.95 -0.11
CA GLY A 70 -2.36 -38.17 -0.32
C GLY A 70 -1.55 -38.10 0.99
N PRO A 71 -0.28 -38.54 0.97
CA PRO A 71 0.59 -38.43 2.15
C PRO A 71 0.99 -37.00 2.44
N MET A 72 1.35 -36.71 3.71
CA MET A 72 2.05 -35.47 4.05
C MET A 72 3.46 -35.54 3.48
N VAL A 73 3.79 -34.53 2.65
CA VAL A 73 5.04 -34.50 1.88
C VAL A 73 6.03 -33.47 2.35
N VAL A 74 5.56 -32.47 3.05
CA VAL A 74 6.34 -31.41 3.70
C VAL A 74 5.94 -31.33 5.15
N ASP A 75 6.92 -31.30 6.06
CA ASP A 75 6.72 -31.09 7.50
C ASP A 75 7.69 -30.01 7.96
N ILE A 76 7.16 -28.88 8.36
CA ILE A 76 7.95 -27.74 8.83
C ILE A 76 7.65 -27.53 10.32
N PRO A 77 8.62 -27.80 11.21
CA PRO A 77 8.47 -27.50 12.63
C PRO A 77 8.48 -25.99 12.87
N CYS A 78 7.57 -25.52 13.72
CA CYS A 78 7.54 -24.13 14.15
C CYS A 78 8.51 -23.92 15.31
N SER A 79 9.53 -23.10 15.09
CA SER A 79 10.49 -22.69 16.12
C SER A 79 10.95 -21.26 15.85
N PRO A 80 10.50 -20.26 16.64
CA PRO A 80 9.66 -20.36 17.83
C PRO A 80 8.23 -20.86 17.54
N PRO A 81 7.51 -21.39 18.54
CA PRO A 81 6.09 -21.69 18.40
C PRO A 81 5.28 -20.40 18.25
N PHE A 82 4.21 -20.44 17.46
CA PHE A 82 3.25 -19.34 17.34
C PHE A 82 2.07 -19.59 18.27
N LEU A 83 1.65 -18.55 18.99
CA LEU A 83 0.47 -18.61 19.82
C LEU A 83 -0.72 -18.01 19.06
N TYR A 84 -1.65 -18.85 18.68
CA TYR A 84 -2.85 -18.48 17.96
C TYR A 84 -4.07 -18.39 18.87
N ASP A 85 -4.79 -17.27 18.81
CA ASP A 85 -6.10 -17.11 19.45
C ASP A 85 -7.18 -17.05 18.36
N PRO A 86 -8.02 -18.08 18.22
CA PRO A 86 -9.08 -18.10 17.20
C PRO A 86 -10.17 -17.05 17.40
N ASN A 87 -10.24 -16.38 18.56
CA ASN A 87 -11.17 -15.28 18.77
C ASN A 87 -10.63 -13.93 18.26
N ALA A 88 -9.35 -13.85 17.96
CA ALA A 88 -8.70 -12.63 17.46
C ALA A 88 -8.79 -12.48 15.92
N GLY A 89 -9.08 -13.56 15.21
CA GLY A 89 -9.21 -13.59 13.75
C GLY A 89 -8.75 -14.94 13.16
N ASP A 90 -8.78 -15.05 11.85
CA ASP A 90 -8.34 -16.23 11.12
C ASP A 90 -6.83 -16.42 11.19
N LEU A 91 -6.37 -17.65 10.98
CA LEU A 91 -4.94 -17.96 10.92
C LEU A 91 -4.39 -17.74 9.51
N VAL A 92 -3.38 -16.91 9.38
CA VAL A 92 -2.57 -16.78 8.16
C VAL A 92 -1.38 -17.71 8.24
N VAL A 93 -1.19 -18.50 7.18
CA VAL A 93 0.00 -19.33 6.96
C VAL A 93 0.72 -18.78 5.73
N ASP A 94 1.87 -18.18 5.95
CA ASP A 94 2.68 -17.58 4.90
C ASP A 94 3.93 -18.41 4.62
N THR A 95 4.16 -18.72 3.34
CA THR A 95 5.30 -19.52 2.90
C THR A 95 6.05 -18.83 1.79
N ASP A 96 7.35 -18.66 1.97
CA ASP A 96 8.25 -18.12 0.95
C ASP A 96 9.35 -19.14 0.62
N PHE A 97 9.33 -19.64 -0.61
CA PHE A 97 10.34 -20.51 -1.19
C PHE A 97 11.19 -19.81 -2.27
N LEU A 98 10.92 -18.54 -2.57
CA LEU A 98 11.54 -17.82 -3.70
C LEU A 98 13.01 -17.47 -3.44
N ALA A 99 13.39 -17.31 -2.19
CA ALA A 99 14.79 -17.05 -1.83
C ALA A 99 15.67 -18.31 -1.94
N GLY A 100 15.06 -19.50 -2.07
CA GLY A 100 15.74 -20.78 -2.09
C GLY A 100 15.80 -21.40 -3.48
N THR A 101 16.71 -22.34 -3.62
CA THR A 101 16.82 -23.21 -4.80
C THR A 101 16.39 -24.63 -4.41
N PHE A 102 15.53 -25.25 -5.20
CA PHE A 102 15.22 -26.67 -5.03
C PHE A 102 16.36 -27.54 -5.56
N VAL A 103 16.85 -28.40 -4.72
CA VAL A 103 17.91 -29.37 -5.04
C VAL A 103 17.35 -30.77 -4.85
N GLY A 104 17.34 -31.55 -5.91
CA GLY A 104 16.82 -32.93 -5.87
C GLY A 104 16.09 -33.31 -7.13
N GLY A 105 15.16 -34.23 -7.00
CA GLY A 105 14.41 -34.79 -8.14
C GLY A 105 13.15 -34.00 -8.50
N SER A 106 11.97 -34.63 -8.37
CA SER A 106 10.70 -34.04 -8.72
C SER A 106 9.88 -33.69 -7.48
N LEU A 107 9.13 -32.59 -7.60
CA LEU A 107 8.16 -32.15 -6.60
C LEU A 107 6.80 -32.84 -6.82
N PRO A 108 6.03 -33.13 -5.77
CA PRO A 108 4.62 -33.45 -5.89
C PRO A 108 3.83 -32.18 -6.29
N ALA A 109 2.70 -32.36 -6.95
CA ALA A 109 1.66 -31.35 -6.86
C ALA A 109 1.09 -31.41 -5.42
N LEU A 110 0.84 -30.27 -4.81
CA LEU A 110 0.15 -30.19 -3.53
C LEU A 110 -1.36 -30.38 -3.74
N ASP A 111 -2.02 -30.90 -2.74
CA ASP A 111 -3.46 -31.03 -2.74
C ASP A 111 -4.09 -29.69 -2.40
N VAL A 112 -5.02 -29.23 -3.24
CA VAL A 112 -5.71 -27.95 -3.09
C VAL A 112 -7.21 -28.14 -3.20
N THR A 113 -7.96 -27.34 -2.47
CA THR A 113 -9.39 -27.18 -2.70
C THR A 113 -9.62 -25.95 -3.58
N THR A 114 -10.40 -26.11 -4.63
CA THR A 114 -10.63 -25.05 -5.63
C THR A 114 -11.92 -24.26 -5.41
N VAL A 115 -12.75 -24.68 -4.47
CA VAL A 115 -13.98 -23.99 -4.06
C VAL A 115 -14.08 -24.11 -2.56
N ASN A 116 -13.39 -23.23 -1.85
CA ASN A 116 -13.47 -23.19 -0.40
C ASN A 116 -14.21 -21.93 0.05
N PRO A 117 -15.39 -22.03 0.66
CA PRO A 117 -16.11 -20.88 1.18
C PRO A 117 -15.51 -20.33 2.50
N LEU A 118 -14.41 -20.89 3.00
CA LEU A 118 -13.84 -20.58 4.32
C LEU A 118 -12.35 -20.24 4.27
N ALA A 119 -11.77 -20.06 3.08
CA ALA A 119 -10.36 -19.68 2.93
C ALA A 119 -10.12 -18.92 1.63
N SER A 120 -9.08 -18.10 1.63
CA SER A 120 -8.54 -17.47 0.45
C SER A 120 -7.02 -17.64 0.39
N ARG A 121 -6.47 -17.56 -0.82
CA ARG A 121 -5.04 -17.61 -1.07
C ARG A 121 -4.57 -16.36 -1.77
N VAL A 122 -3.50 -15.76 -1.23
CA VAL A 122 -2.72 -14.72 -1.88
C VAL A 122 -1.45 -15.36 -2.40
N TYR A 123 -1.16 -15.23 -3.69
CA TYR A 123 -0.02 -15.90 -4.31
C TYR A 123 0.83 -14.97 -5.15
N SER A 124 2.14 -15.22 -5.18
CA SER A 124 3.09 -14.49 -6.01
C SER A 124 4.18 -15.42 -6.55
N SER A 125 4.69 -15.09 -7.75
CA SER A 125 5.90 -15.66 -8.33
C SER A 125 7.12 -14.76 -8.15
N SER A 126 6.99 -13.63 -7.48
CA SER A 126 8.05 -12.66 -7.18
C SER A 126 8.01 -12.25 -5.72
N LEU A 127 9.15 -11.77 -5.21
CA LEU A 127 9.25 -11.28 -3.84
C LEU A 127 8.40 -10.02 -3.62
N TYR A 128 7.87 -9.89 -2.37
CA TYR A 128 7.13 -8.72 -1.89
C TYR A 128 7.46 -7.36 -2.53
N PRO A 129 6.52 -6.38 -2.51
CA PRO A 129 5.36 -6.27 -1.62
C PRO A 129 4.00 -6.67 -2.21
N ASN A 130 3.90 -6.90 -3.53
CA ASN A 130 2.62 -7.15 -4.19
C ASN A 130 2.50 -8.57 -4.70
N ALA A 131 1.37 -9.21 -4.43
CA ALA A 131 1.05 -10.52 -4.95
C ALA A 131 0.55 -10.47 -6.39
N ASN A 132 0.69 -11.59 -7.12
CA ASN A 132 0.17 -11.74 -8.47
C ASN A 132 -1.36 -11.86 -8.51
N GLY A 133 -1.98 -12.34 -7.42
CA GLY A 133 -3.43 -12.47 -7.36
C GLY A 133 -3.94 -13.03 -6.04
N VAL A 134 -5.26 -13.00 -5.92
CA VAL A 134 -6.04 -13.59 -4.83
C VAL A 134 -7.06 -14.53 -5.44
N ASP A 135 -7.22 -15.71 -4.88
CA ASP A 135 -8.24 -16.66 -5.28
C ASP A 135 -8.88 -17.39 -4.07
N ALA A 136 -9.95 -18.12 -4.32
CA ALA A 136 -10.65 -18.94 -3.31
C ALA A 136 -10.05 -20.34 -3.16
N ASN A 137 -8.85 -20.58 -3.66
CA ASN A 137 -8.14 -21.83 -3.49
C ASN A 137 -7.47 -21.87 -2.10
N ALA A 138 -7.29 -23.05 -1.57
CA ALA A 138 -6.53 -23.27 -0.35
C ALA A 138 -5.75 -24.58 -0.44
N ASP A 139 -4.49 -24.55 -0.02
CA ASP A 139 -3.70 -25.76 0.14
C ASP A 139 -4.27 -26.60 1.28
N VAL A 140 -4.25 -27.91 1.12
CA VAL A 140 -4.63 -28.82 2.22
C VAL A 140 -3.42 -29.00 3.13
N ILE A 141 -3.53 -28.42 4.31
CA ILE A 141 -2.49 -28.44 5.34
C ILE A 141 -2.99 -29.12 6.61
N GLU A 142 -2.06 -29.64 7.39
CA GLU A 142 -2.26 -30.08 8.76
C GLU A 142 -1.51 -29.15 9.70
N ILE A 143 -2.21 -28.61 10.71
CA ILE A 143 -1.61 -27.83 11.78
C ILE A 143 -1.57 -28.68 13.03
N VAL A 144 -0.35 -29.04 13.46
CA VAL A 144 -0.14 -29.71 14.74
C VAL A 144 0.04 -28.67 15.82
N TYR A 145 -0.83 -28.69 16.81
CA TYR A 145 -0.80 -27.73 17.91
C TYR A 145 -0.91 -28.39 19.27
N SER A 146 -0.43 -27.73 20.30
CA SER A 146 -0.68 -28.08 21.67
C SER A 146 -1.63 -27.06 22.28
N PRO A 147 -2.77 -27.50 22.84
CA PRO A 147 -3.63 -26.58 23.56
C PRO A 147 -2.87 -25.95 24.73
N VAL A 148 -2.99 -24.63 24.85
CA VAL A 148 -2.42 -23.94 26.00
C VAL A 148 -3.35 -24.18 27.18
N THR A 149 -2.92 -25.01 28.12
CA THR A 149 -3.67 -25.33 29.33
C THR A 149 -3.04 -24.59 30.51
N GLY A 150 -3.79 -23.68 31.12
CA GLY A 150 -3.50 -23.13 32.45
C GLY A 150 -2.69 -21.85 32.53
N GLY A 151 -2.42 -21.15 31.41
CA GLY A 151 -1.78 -19.84 31.42
C GLY A 151 -2.69 -18.71 30.87
N THR A 152 -2.46 -17.49 31.30
CA THR A 152 -3.07 -16.30 30.68
C THR A 152 -2.22 -15.86 29.50
N VAL A 153 -2.86 -15.70 28.34
CA VAL A 153 -2.20 -15.22 27.12
C VAL A 153 -1.89 -13.73 27.26
N ALA A 154 -0.66 -13.37 27.00
CA ALA A 154 -0.27 -11.98 26.83
C ALA A 154 -0.71 -11.47 25.46
N THR A 155 -1.20 -10.24 25.37
CA THR A 155 -1.65 -9.65 24.09
C THR A 155 -1.13 -8.22 23.93
N ASN A 156 -1.02 -7.78 22.67
CA ASN A 156 -0.88 -6.39 22.29
C ASN A 156 -2.16 -5.96 21.53
N SER A 157 -2.78 -4.89 21.97
CA SER A 157 -3.92 -4.29 21.27
C SER A 157 -3.55 -2.87 20.84
N VAL A 158 -3.75 -2.55 19.59
CA VAL A 158 -3.44 -1.22 19.04
C VAL A 158 -4.56 -0.24 19.41
N LEU A 159 -4.20 0.95 19.88
CA LEU A 159 -5.09 2.01 20.31
C LEU A 159 -4.90 3.25 19.44
N GLY A 160 -5.90 3.58 18.63
CA GLY A 160 -5.87 4.76 17.76
C GLY A 160 -4.81 4.67 16.65
N ALA A 161 -4.42 5.83 16.14
CA ALA A 161 -3.41 5.97 15.10
C ALA A 161 -2.42 7.07 15.46
N GLY A 162 -1.23 7.05 14.86
CA GLY A 162 -0.30 8.17 14.93
C GLY A 162 -0.86 9.40 14.22
N CYS A 163 -0.38 10.56 14.62
CA CYS A 163 -0.78 11.83 14.01
C CYS A 163 0.19 12.29 12.92
N VAL A 164 -0.25 13.29 12.15
CA VAL A 164 0.47 13.89 11.02
C VAL A 164 0.76 12.87 9.93
N ARG A 165 -0.13 12.86 8.96
CA ARG A 165 -0.06 12.00 7.81
C ARG A 165 -0.22 12.84 6.56
N ASN A 166 0.83 12.92 5.74
CA ASN A 166 0.76 13.54 4.43
C ASN A 166 1.37 12.61 3.41
N PHE A 167 0.59 12.21 2.43
CA PHE A 167 1.08 11.44 1.31
C PHE A 167 1.70 12.33 0.25
N ALA A 168 2.61 11.77 -0.51
CA ALA A 168 3.23 12.43 -1.65
C ALA A 168 2.36 12.34 -2.92
N SER A 169 1.43 11.40 -2.95
CA SER A 169 0.53 11.09 -4.06
C SER A 169 -0.93 11.15 -3.62
N PHE A 170 -1.83 11.20 -4.57
CA PHE A 170 -3.25 10.93 -4.39
C PHE A 170 -3.81 10.26 -5.63
N TYR A 171 -4.93 9.56 -5.48
CA TYR A 171 -5.71 9.05 -6.60
C TYR A 171 -7.18 8.87 -6.22
N GLU A 172 -8.02 8.92 -7.24
CA GLU A 172 -9.37 8.39 -7.24
C GLU A 172 -9.51 7.36 -8.35
N MET A 173 -9.97 6.15 -7.96
CA MET A 173 -10.21 5.06 -8.89
C MET A 173 -11.70 4.86 -9.07
N PHE A 174 -12.18 5.13 -10.25
CA PHE A 174 -13.54 4.87 -10.69
C PHE A 174 -13.59 3.49 -11.34
N ALA A 175 -14.10 2.51 -10.64
CA ALA A 175 -14.12 1.11 -11.10
C ALA A 175 -15.01 0.90 -12.34
N THR A 176 -15.96 1.80 -12.57
CA THR A 176 -16.82 1.80 -13.76
C THR A 176 -16.95 3.22 -14.32
N PRO A 177 -17.14 3.40 -15.64
CA PRO A 177 -17.34 4.71 -16.23
C PRO A 177 -18.53 5.48 -15.64
N ALA A 178 -19.57 4.78 -15.26
CA ALA A 178 -20.77 5.37 -14.66
C ALA A 178 -20.52 5.96 -13.26
N ALA A 179 -19.43 5.55 -12.60
CA ALA A 179 -19.03 6.09 -11.31
C ALA A 179 -18.26 7.40 -11.42
N PHE A 180 -17.83 7.82 -12.63
CA PHE A 180 -17.07 9.04 -12.83
C PHE A 180 -17.93 10.28 -12.58
N ASP A 181 -17.68 10.99 -11.50
CA ASP A 181 -18.46 12.14 -11.03
C ASP A 181 -17.74 13.49 -11.17
N LEU A 182 -16.53 13.49 -11.75
CA LEU A 182 -15.74 14.72 -11.99
C LEU A 182 -16.08 15.39 -13.34
N ALA A 183 -17.06 14.93 -14.12
CA ALA A 183 -17.46 15.56 -15.36
C ALA A 183 -17.93 17.01 -15.11
N ASN A 184 -17.55 17.94 -15.99
CA ASN A 184 -17.77 19.39 -15.88
C ASN A 184 -17.18 20.01 -14.60
N SER A 185 -16.09 19.44 -14.10
CA SER A 185 -15.35 19.96 -12.96
C SER A 185 -13.86 20.11 -13.26
N ALA A 186 -13.13 20.63 -12.28
CA ALA A 186 -11.67 20.72 -12.32
C ALA A 186 -11.10 20.68 -10.92
N ILE A 187 -9.86 20.25 -10.83
CA ILE A 187 -9.01 20.41 -9.63
C ILE A 187 -7.79 21.28 -9.97
N THR A 188 -7.35 22.06 -9.00
CA THR A 188 -6.12 22.84 -9.10
C THR A 188 -5.14 22.44 -8.02
N MET A 189 -3.94 22.14 -8.44
CA MET A 189 -2.82 21.75 -7.59
C MET A 189 -1.87 22.93 -7.44
N ILE A 190 -1.76 23.49 -6.24
CA ILE A 190 -0.93 24.66 -5.92
C ILE A 190 0.35 24.19 -5.23
N PRO A 191 1.56 24.46 -5.79
CA PRO A 191 2.81 23.98 -5.21
C PRO A 191 3.09 24.59 -3.84
N THR A 192 3.60 23.79 -2.92
CA THR A 192 3.98 24.19 -1.55
C THR A 192 5.49 24.17 -1.33
N GLY A 193 6.27 23.97 -2.40
CA GLY A 193 7.72 23.80 -2.35
C GLY A 193 8.16 22.35 -2.32
N THR A 194 7.49 21.47 -1.55
CA THR A 194 7.81 20.04 -1.51
C THR A 194 6.70 19.14 -2.07
N GLY A 195 5.48 19.65 -2.20
CA GLY A 195 4.32 18.93 -2.72
C GLY A 195 3.29 19.91 -3.26
N TYR A 196 2.02 19.55 -3.09
CA TYR A 196 0.88 20.34 -3.57
C TYR A 196 -0.22 20.47 -2.52
N VAL A 197 -0.94 21.58 -2.57
CA VAL A 197 -2.29 21.68 -2.06
C VAL A 197 -3.24 21.47 -3.24
N VAL A 198 -4.10 20.48 -3.18
CA VAL A 198 -5.10 20.18 -4.21
C VAL A 198 -6.43 20.73 -3.75
N THR A 199 -7.07 21.54 -4.59
CA THR A 199 -8.36 22.18 -4.31
C THR A 199 -9.31 21.96 -5.49
N PRO A 200 -10.62 21.90 -5.26
CA PRO A 200 -11.58 21.97 -6.35
C PRO A 200 -11.48 23.32 -7.06
N GLY A 201 -11.80 23.32 -8.35
CA GLY A 201 -11.85 24.51 -9.18
C GLY A 201 -10.75 24.57 -10.23
N GLY A 202 -10.99 25.43 -11.21
CA GLY A 202 -10.22 25.60 -12.44
C GLY A 202 -11.17 25.75 -13.62
N ALA A 203 -10.63 26.00 -14.80
CA ALA A 203 -11.43 26.12 -16.02
C ALA A 203 -10.73 25.39 -17.16
N PHE A 204 -11.52 24.75 -18.01
CA PHE A 204 -11.06 24.21 -19.28
C PHE A 204 -10.73 25.38 -20.23
N LEU A 205 -9.59 25.33 -20.89
CA LEU A 205 -9.17 26.29 -21.90
C LEU A 205 -9.47 25.69 -23.29
N PRO A 206 -10.34 26.31 -24.11
CA PRO A 206 -10.66 25.78 -25.43
C PRO A 206 -9.40 25.60 -26.29
N VAL A 207 -9.34 24.51 -27.05
CA VAL A 207 -8.26 24.28 -28.03
C VAL A 207 -8.15 25.46 -28.99
N GLY A 208 -6.94 25.94 -29.23
CA GLY A 208 -6.68 27.16 -30.01
C GLY A 208 -6.69 28.45 -29.21
N SER A 209 -7.01 28.42 -27.90
CA SER A 209 -7.01 29.62 -27.05
C SER A 209 -5.65 29.93 -26.44
N VAL A 210 -4.77 28.94 -26.30
CA VAL A 210 -3.41 29.10 -25.75
C VAL A 210 -2.40 29.33 -26.86
N GLN A 211 -2.53 28.62 -27.95
CA GLN A 211 -1.69 28.74 -29.15
C GLN A 211 -2.58 28.74 -30.39
N ALA A 212 -2.44 29.74 -31.25
CA ALA A 212 -3.30 29.94 -32.42
C ALA A 212 -3.34 28.75 -33.39
N VAL A 213 -2.26 27.97 -33.43
CA VAL A 213 -2.15 26.74 -34.21
C VAL A 213 -1.72 25.62 -33.26
N PRO A 214 -2.66 24.90 -32.66
CA PRO A 214 -2.35 23.78 -31.77
C PRO A 214 -1.54 22.67 -32.47
N THR A 215 -0.69 21.99 -31.74
CA THR A 215 0.08 20.86 -32.24
C THR A 215 -0.70 19.56 -31.97
N ALA A 216 -1.14 18.89 -33.01
CA ALA A 216 -1.69 17.55 -32.89
C ALA A 216 -0.55 16.56 -32.59
N LEU A 217 -0.62 15.86 -31.46
CA LEU A 217 0.36 14.86 -31.11
C LEU A 217 0.13 13.56 -31.89
N ALA A 218 1.17 13.02 -32.51
CA ALA A 218 1.10 11.77 -33.24
C ALA A 218 1.14 10.58 -32.26
N LEU A 219 0.02 10.35 -31.58
CA LEU A 219 -0.17 9.27 -30.63
C LEU A 219 -1.12 8.22 -31.21
N GLY A 220 -0.74 6.96 -31.05
CA GLY A 220 -1.61 5.80 -31.30
C GLY A 220 -2.13 5.22 -29.99
N ASP A 221 -2.71 4.04 -30.09
CA ASP A 221 -3.06 3.21 -28.95
C ASP A 221 -1.80 2.80 -28.18
N ASP A 222 -1.84 2.85 -26.83
CA ASP A 222 -0.76 2.47 -25.92
C ASP A 222 0.61 3.09 -26.30
N THR A 223 0.62 4.35 -26.71
CA THR A 223 1.86 5.04 -27.13
C THR A 223 2.15 6.29 -26.29
N ALA A 224 3.39 6.75 -26.35
CA ALA A 224 3.82 8.00 -25.75
C ALA A 224 4.66 8.82 -26.70
N VAL A 225 4.62 10.14 -26.53
CA VAL A 225 5.48 11.09 -27.25
C VAL A 225 6.09 12.08 -26.26
N THR A 226 7.35 12.40 -26.45
CA THR A 226 8.00 13.50 -25.72
C THR A 226 7.89 14.79 -26.52
N GLN A 227 7.24 15.80 -25.93
CA GLN A 227 7.05 17.11 -26.51
C GLN A 227 7.89 18.13 -25.73
N PRO A 228 8.98 18.66 -26.32
CA PRO A 228 9.79 19.67 -25.67
C PRO A 228 9.06 21.02 -25.62
N PHE A 229 9.33 21.80 -24.60
CA PHE A 229 8.90 23.19 -24.52
C PHE A 229 9.78 24.06 -25.41
N THR A 230 9.18 24.96 -26.16
CA THR A 230 9.87 25.97 -26.97
C THR A 230 9.65 27.39 -26.47
N VAL A 231 8.48 27.63 -25.91
CA VAL A 231 8.04 28.94 -25.36
C VAL A 231 7.56 28.78 -23.91
N GLY A 232 6.85 27.68 -23.63
CA GLY A 232 6.31 27.38 -22.32
C GLY A 232 7.39 27.04 -21.29
N THR A 233 7.07 27.20 -20.04
CA THR A 233 7.90 26.79 -18.90
C THR A 233 7.02 26.19 -17.82
N PHE A 234 7.57 25.23 -17.08
CA PHE A 234 6.93 24.66 -15.91
C PHE A 234 7.99 24.26 -14.88
N THR A 235 7.75 24.61 -13.62
CA THR A 235 8.64 24.24 -12.51
C THR A 235 7.80 23.54 -11.45
N GLY A 236 7.80 22.21 -11.48
CA GLY A 236 7.12 21.38 -10.47
C GLY A 236 7.94 21.25 -9.17
N PRO A 237 7.43 20.55 -8.15
CA PRO A 237 8.15 20.27 -6.91
C PRO A 237 9.48 19.54 -7.13
N SER A 238 9.60 18.74 -8.20
CA SER A 238 10.83 18.06 -8.61
C SER A 238 11.82 18.93 -9.39
N GLY A 239 11.50 20.21 -9.61
CA GLY A 239 12.32 21.17 -10.36
C GLY A 239 11.75 21.53 -11.74
N PRO A 240 12.53 22.25 -12.56
CA PRO A 240 12.09 22.70 -13.88
C PRO A 240 12.00 21.56 -14.88
N TRP A 241 10.96 21.59 -15.71
CA TRP A 241 10.77 20.65 -16.82
C TRP A 241 11.21 21.29 -18.14
N THR A 242 11.80 20.48 -19.01
CA THR A 242 12.21 20.91 -20.37
C THR A 242 11.19 20.51 -21.45
N GLY A 243 10.13 19.86 -21.06
CA GLY A 243 9.07 19.35 -21.90
C GLY A 243 8.15 18.41 -21.11
N VAL A 244 7.26 17.75 -21.82
CA VAL A 244 6.37 16.74 -21.26
C VAL A 244 6.47 15.45 -22.04
N ASN A 245 6.31 14.31 -21.37
CA ASN A 245 6.00 13.03 -21.99
C ASN A 245 4.49 12.80 -21.88
N VAL A 246 3.82 12.72 -23.01
CA VAL A 246 2.37 12.53 -23.10
C VAL A 246 2.10 11.08 -23.48
N ILE A 247 1.33 10.38 -22.68
CA ILE A 247 0.89 8.99 -22.90
C ILE A 247 -0.56 9.02 -23.35
N SER A 248 -0.86 8.32 -24.46
CA SER A 248 -2.23 8.27 -25.04
C SER A 248 -3.30 7.94 -24.00
N ASN A 249 -2.98 7.07 -23.05
CA ASN A 249 -3.86 6.62 -21.97
C ASN A 249 -4.05 7.64 -20.82
N GLY A 250 -3.87 8.94 -21.09
CA GLY A 250 -4.25 9.99 -20.15
C GLY A 250 -3.22 10.30 -19.07
N CYS A 251 -1.93 10.33 -19.41
CA CYS A 251 -0.89 10.77 -18.50
C CYS A 251 -0.01 11.85 -19.14
N VAL A 252 0.31 12.88 -18.34
CA VAL A 252 1.37 13.86 -18.63
C VAL A 252 2.46 13.71 -17.59
N ALA A 253 3.65 13.33 -18.03
CA ALA A 253 4.79 13.06 -17.15
C ALA A 253 5.98 13.97 -17.44
N GLN A 254 6.89 14.09 -16.49
CA GLN A 254 8.12 14.88 -16.60
C GLN A 254 9.05 14.36 -17.71
N ALA A 255 9.13 13.05 -17.85
CA ALA A 255 9.96 12.37 -18.84
C ALA A 255 9.36 11.02 -19.20
N ALA A 256 9.92 10.37 -20.20
CA ALA A 256 9.56 9.00 -20.57
C ALA A 256 9.90 8.01 -19.44
N GLY A 257 9.15 6.91 -19.38
CA GLY A 257 9.40 5.81 -18.43
C GLY A 257 8.19 5.42 -17.59
N ASN A 258 7.13 6.26 -17.53
CA ASN A 258 5.88 5.86 -16.91
C ASN A 258 5.17 4.80 -17.77
N SER A 259 4.36 3.98 -17.12
CA SER A 259 3.70 2.85 -17.78
C SER A 259 2.72 3.29 -18.87
N LEU A 260 2.72 2.56 -19.97
CA LEU A 260 1.76 2.68 -21.07
C LEU A 260 0.51 1.81 -20.88
N VAL A 261 0.42 1.08 -19.75
CA VAL A 261 -0.66 0.12 -19.51
C VAL A 261 -2.02 0.80 -19.60
N ALA A 262 -2.87 0.21 -20.42
CA ALA A 262 -4.24 0.65 -20.68
C ALA A 262 -5.12 0.58 -19.41
N ALA A 263 -5.04 -0.53 -18.66
CA ALA A 263 -5.86 -0.74 -17.47
C ALA A 263 -5.40 0.16 -16.31
N PRO A 264 -6.25 1.06 -15.81
CA PRO A 264 -5.94 1.89 -14.66
C PRO A 264 -5.57 1.05 -13.43
N ASN A 265 -4.46 1.38 -12.78
CA ASN A 265 -3.99 0.66 -11.61
C ASN A 265 -3.29 1.61 -10.63
N PRO A 266 -3.81 1.76 -9.40
CA PRO A 266 -3.17 2.57 -8.37
C PRO A 266 -1.71 2.19 -8.09
N GLY A 267 -1.38 0.91 -8.06
CA GLY A 267 -0.01 0.44 -7.84
C GLY A 267 0.97 0.92 -8.91
N THR A 268 0.53 1.01 -10.16
CA THR A 268 1.33 1.57 -11.27
C THR A 268 1.55 3.07 -11.09
N LEU A 269 0.55 3.82 -10.66
CA LEU A 269 0.68 5.24 -10.35
C LEU A 269 1.65 5.45 -9.17
N LEU A 270 1.48 4.68 -8.08
CA LEU A 270 2.28 4.81 -6.86
C LEU A 270 3.74 4.39 -7.05
N SER A 271 4.05 3.60 -8.07
CA SER A 271 5.40 3.17 -8.42
C SER A 271 5.96 3.82 -9.70
N ALA A 272 5.27 4.84 -10.23
CA ALA A 272 5.67 5.52 -11.44
C ALA A 272 7.09 6.12 -11.30
N PRO A 273 8.02 5.86 -12.23
CA PRO A 273 9.39 6.35 -12.08
C PRO A 273 9.54 7.86 -12.27
N GLN A 274 8.58 8.50 -12.92
CA GLN A 274 8.59 9.94 -13.21
C GLN A 274 7.39 10.64 -12.57
N THR A 275 7.57 11.91 -12.20
CA THR A 275 6.43 12.77 -11.81
C THR A 275 5.38 12.76 -12.91
N GLY A 276 4.12 12.52 -12.55
CA GLY A 276 3.03 12.45 -13.53
C GLY A 276 1.67 12.85 -12.99
N PHE A 277 0.85 13.40 -13.87
CA PHE A 277 -0.55 13.77 -13.68
C PHE A 277 -1.41 12.84 -14.52
N TYR A 278 -2.49 12.32 -13.95
CA TYR A 278 -3.24 11.22 -14.53
C TYR A 278 -4.73 11.52 -14.61
N THR A 279 -5.32 11.21 -15.75
CA THR A 279 -6.73 10.88 -15.98
C THR A 279 -6.69 9.61 -16.83
N GLN A 280 -6.20 8.52 -16.24
CA GLN A 280 -5.84 7.31 -16.95
C GLN A 280 -7.09 6.47 -17.24
N ALA A 281 -7.25 6.10 -18.49
CA ALA A 281 -8.13 5.05 -18.98
C ALA A 281 -7.55 4.50 -20.29
N ASP A 282 -8.20 3.49 -20.85
CA ASP A 282 -7.82 2.89 -22.14
C ASP A 282 -8.34 3.78 -23.27
N TYR A 283 -7.55 4.77 -23.71
CA TYR A 283 -7.89 5.71 -24.77
C TYR A 283 -7.20 5.36 -26.08
N ASP A 284 -7.96 5.33 -27.16
CA ASP A 284 -7.47 5.08 -28.51
C ASP A 284 -7.71 6.28 -29.44
N PRO A 285 -6.73 7.19 -29.60
CA PRO A 285 -6.86 8.35 -30.48
C PRO A 285 -6.88 8.02 -31.99
N ILE A 286 -6.65 6.75 -32.36
CA ILE A 286 -6.70 6.28 -33.74
C ILE A 286 -7.77 5.21 -33.98
N GLY A 287 -8.64 4.93 -33.00
CA GLY A 287 -9.63 3.86 -32.97
C GLY A 287 -10.78 3.98 -33.97
N GLY A 288 -10.62 4.70 -35.06
CA GLY A 288 -11.58 4.82 -36.14
C GLY A 288 -12.02 6.26 -36.46
N ALA A 289 -13.00 6.41 -37.31
CA ALA A 289 -13.52 7.73 -37.66
C ALA A 289 -14.12 8.43 -36.45
N GLY A 290 -13.61 9.61 -36.11
CA GLY A 290 -14.04 10.38 -34.95
C GLY A 290 -13.33 10.03 -33.63
N ALA A 291 -12.21 9.35 -33.68
CA ALA A 291 -11.43 8.96 -32.50
C ALA A 291 -10.85 10.13 -31.68
N GLY A 292 -11.06 11.37 -32.14
CA GLY A 292 -10.57 12.57 -31.45
C GLY A 292 -9.11 12.88 -31.72
N THR A 293 -8.57 13.85 -30.96
CA THR A 293 -7.16 14.26 -31.13
C THR A 293 -6.59 14.67 -29.78
N ILE A 294 -5.31 14.36 -29.55
CA ILE A 294 -4.58 14.86 -28.38
C ILE A 294 -3.79 16.08 -28.84
N TRP A 295 -4.11 17.22 -28.27
CA TRP A 295 -3.52 18.52 -28.62
C TRP A 295 -2.47 18.95 -27.57
N PHE A 296 -1.37 19.49 -28.05
CA PHE A 296 -0.41 20.23 -27.26
C PHE A 296 -0.43 21.69 -27.66
N GLU A 297 -0.50 22.58 -26.68
CA GLU A 297 -0.40 24.01 -26.86
C GLU A 297 0.51 24.61 -25.79
N GLU A 298 1.30 25.63 -26.16
CA GLU A 298 2.15 26.34 -25.23
C GLU A 298 2.13 27.84 -25.45
N SER A 299 2.24 28.58 -24.36
CA SER A 299 2.49 30.01 -24.32
C SER A 299 3.43 30.30 -23.16
N THR A 300 3.84 31.55 -22.99
CA THR A 300 4.63 32.00 -21.81
C THR A 300 3.86 31.92 -20.50
N SER A 301 2.54 31.74 -20.53
CA SER A 301 1.67 31.73 -19.34
C SER A 301 1.15 30.34 -18.97
N VAL A 302 1.04 29.42 -19.92
CA VAL A 302 0.53 28.07 -19.66
C VAL A 302 0.93 27.11 -20.79
N VAL A 303 1.15 25.85 -20.44
CA VAL A 303 1.25 24.72 -21.34
C VAL A 303 0.03 23.84 -21.11
N THR A 304 -0.63 23.40 -22.19
CA THR A 304 -1.81 22.52 -22.11
C THR A 304 -1.61 21.24 -22.92
N VAL A 305 -2.12 20.16 -22.38
CA VAL A 305 -2.31 18.90 -23.12
C VAL A 305 -3.79 18.56 -23.01
N THR A 306 -4.46 18.48 -24.17
CA THR A 306 -5.92 18.28 -24.25
C THR A 306 -6.24 17.00 -25.00
N TRP A 307 -6.91 16.08 -24.34
CA TRP A 307 -7.62 14.98 -25.00
C TRP A 307 -8.96 15.54 -25.47
N ASP A 308 -9.09 15.74 -26.77
CA ASP A 308 -10.27 16.37 -27.37
C ASP A 308 -11.11 15.34 -28.11
N HIS A 309 -12.25 14.94 -27.52
CA HIS A 309 -13.17 13.92 -28.03
C HIS A 309 -12.50 12.55 -28.27
N VAL A 310 -11.45 12.21 -27.49
CA VAL A 310 -10.70 10.97 -27.69
C VAL A 310 -11.56 9.76 -27.33
N ALA A 311 -11.60 8.78 -28.23
CA ALA A 311 -12.35 7.54 -28.01
C ALA A 311 -11.68 6.64 -26.97
N SER A 312 -12.46 5.82 -26.31
CA SER A 312 -11.96 4.69 -25.54
C SER A 312 -11.72 3.48 -26.46
N TRP A 313 -10.77 2.63 -26.08
CA TRP A 313 -10.49 1.39 -26.79
C TRP A 313 -11.76 0.56 -27.07
N ASN A 314 -11.87 -0.02 -28.24
CA ASN A 314 -13.04 -0.78 -28.70
C ASN A 314 -14.40 -0.05 -28.60
N ASN A 315 -14.41 1.26 -28.34
CA ASN A 315 -15.63 2.05 -28.31
C ASN A 315 -15.46 3.40 -29.03
N PRO A 316 -15.42 3.40 -30.37
CA PRO A 316 -15.19 4.62 -31.16
C PRO A 316 -16.31 5.65 -31.00
N GLY A 317 -17.47 5.28 -30.45
CA GLY A 317 -18.56 6.20 -30.13
C GLY A 317 -18.43 6.92 -28.80
N SER A 318 -17.49 6.50 -27.95
CA SER A 318 -17.17 7.21 -26.71
C SER A 318 -16.36 8.47 -27.02
N GLN A 319 -16.62 9.52 -26.28
CA GLN A 319 -15.87 10.77 -26.43
C GLN A 319 -15.44 11.28 -25.07
N ASN A 320 -14.13 11.39 -24.89
CA ASN A 320 -13.53 11.86 -23.63
C ASN A 320 -12.83 13.18 -23.91
N THR A 321 -13.22 14.23 -23.19
CA THR A 321 -12.63 15.56 -23.31
C THR A 321 -12.17 16.02 -21.92
N PHE A 322 -10.84 16.10 -21.75
CA PHE A 322 -10.21 16.61 -20.55
C PHE A 322 -8.88 17.28 -20.89
N GLN A 323 -8.36 18.06 -19.96
CA GLN A 323 -7.15 18.85 -20.19
C GLN A 323 -6.30 18.89 -18.93
N MET A 324 -4.99 18.82 -19.14
CA MET A 324 -3.98 19.09 -18.11
C MET A 324 -3.25 20.40 -18.46
N GLN A 325 -3.21 21.34 -17.52
CA GLN A 325 -2.65 22.68 -17.67
C GLN A 325 -1.48 22.83 -16.70
N LEU A 326 -0.33 23.22 -17.23
CA LEU A 326 0.92 23.41 -16.48
C LEU A 326 1.31 24.89 -16.54
N TYR A 327 1.35 25.56 -15.40
CA TYR A 327 1.68 26.97 -15.29
C TYR A 327 3.13 27.18 -14.88
N PRO A 328 3.82 28.24 -15.31
CA PRO A 328 5.22 28.53 -14.93
C PRO A 328 5.45 28.55 -13.41
N SER A 329 4.44 28.95 -12.65
CA SER A 329 4.46 28.94 -11.18
C SER A 329 4.49 27.57 -10.53
N GLY A 330 4.38 26.50 -11.33
CA GLY A 330 4.24 25.12 -10.84
C GLY A 330 2.79 24.71 -10.53
N VAL A 331 1.83 25.60 -10.66
CA VAL A 331 0.41 25.28 -10.55
C VAL A 331 0.02 24.32 -11.69
N VAL A 332 -0.80 23.33 -11.37
CA VAL A 332 -1.38 22.39 -12.34
C VAL A 332 -2.89 22.39 -12.19
N THR A 333 -3.60 22.44 -13.30
CA THR A 333 -5.06 22.24 -13.33
C THR A 333 -5.37 21.02 -14.17
N ILE A 334 -6.23 20.14 -13.68
CA ILE A 334 -6.86 19.08 -14.47
C ILE A 334 -8.33 19.41 -14.57
N ALA A 335 -8.82 19.56 -15.79
CA ALA A 335 -10.21 19.92 -16.06
C ALA A 335 -10.89 18.87 -16.94
N TRP A 336 -12.08 18.45 -16.57
CA TRP A 336 -12.88 17.46 -17.29
C TRP A 336 -14.14 18.13 -17.84
N VAL A 337 -14.41 17.92 -19.12
CA VAL A 337 -15.63 18.42 -19.79
C VAL A 337 -16.63 17.29 -19.95
N ALA A 338 -16.24 16.25 -20.69
CA ALA A 338 -17.06 15.10 -20.95
C ALA A 338 -16.23 13.83 -20.84
N MET A 339 -16.69 12.89 -20.05
CA MET A 339 -16.02 11.61 -19.85
C MET A 339 -17.01 10.48 -20.07
N ALA A 340 -16.92 9.85 -21.22
CA ALA A 340 -17.68 8.64 -21.51
C ALA A 340 -17.00 7.38 -20.96
N ALA A 341 -15.67 7.39 -20.95
CA ALA A 341 -14.71 6.42 -20.38
C ALA A 341 -15.16 4.94 -20.45
N VAL A 342 -16.02 4.61 -21.40
CA VAL A 342 -16.57 3.27 -21.58
C VAL A 342 -15.52 2.45 -22.33
N GLY A 343 -14.42 2.12 -21.65
CA GLY A 343 -13.34 1.32 -22.20
C GLY A 343 -13.50 -0.16 -21.88
N SER A 344 -12.83 -1.00 -22.67
CA SER A 344 -12.82 -2.45 -22.52
C SER A 344 -12.07 -2.92 -21.26
N ASN A 345 -11.11 -2.13 -20.76
CA ASN A 345 -10.26 -2.48 -19.62
C ASN A 345 -10.65 -1.80 -18.29
N GLY A 346 -11.86 -1.28 -18.23
CA GLY A 346 -12.57 -0.91 -17.01
C GLY A 346 -12.00 0.26 -16.22
N GLY A 347 -12.83 1.26 -15.99
CA GLY A 347 -12.58 2.33 -15.04
C GLY A 347 -11.74 3.51 -15.54
N VAL A 348 -11.62 4.50 -14.67
CA VAL A 348 -10.77 5.68 -14.83
C VAL A 348 -10.00 5.89 -13.55
N LEU A 349 -8.72 6.25 -13.64
CA LEU A 349 -7.91 6.66 -12.50
C LEU A 349 -7.49 8.12 -12.69
N VAL A 350 -7.92 8.96 -11.77
CA VAL A 350 -7.45 10.35 -11.66
C VAL A 350 -6.43 10.43 -10.54
N GLY A 351 -5.31 11.10 -10.75
CA GLY A 351 -4.32 11.19 -9.67
C GLY A 351 -3.03 11.91 -10.03
N TYR A 352 -2.13 11.88 -9.07
CA TYR A 352 -0.79 12.46 -9.15
C TYR A 352 0.22 11.54 -8.46
N SER A 353 1.38 11.39 -9.09
CA SER A 353 2.56 10.75 -8.51
C SER A 353 3.75 11.71 -8.58
N PRO A 354 4.53 11.85 -7.49
CA PRO A 354 5.77 12.63 -7.51
C PRO A 354 6.90 11.96 -8.27
N GLY A 355 6.73 10.69 -8.65
CA GLY A 355 7.78 9.82 -9.19
C GLY A 355 8.54 9.06 -8.09
N GLY A 356 8.94 7.83 -8.39
CA GLY A 356 9.46 6.87 -7.43
C GLY A 356 8.34 6.21 -6.59
N PRO A 357 8.67 5.24 -5.76
CA PRO A 357 7.69 4.55 -4.93
C PRO A 357 7.07 5.50 -3.89
N SER A 358 5.75 5.51 -3.80
CA SER A 358 4.97 6.28 -2.84
C SER A 358 4.13 5.36 -1.97
N ALA A 359 3.88 5.76 -0.73
CA ALA A 359 2.92 5.07 0.12
C ALA A 359 1.49 5.22 -0.44
N ASP A 360 0.67 4.19 -0.26
CA ASP A 360 -0.71 4.21 -0.72
C ASP A 360 -1.59 5.12 0.16
N PRO A 361 -2.12 6.23 -0.40
CA PRO A 361 -3.03 7.12 0.33
C PRO A 361 -4.43 6.52 0.52
N GLY A 362 -4.76 5.45 -0.18
CA GLY A 362 -6.12 4.96 -0.36
C GLY A 362 -6.91 5.74 -1.41
N ASN A 363 -8.01 5.17 -1.84
CA ASN A 363 -8.92 5.82 -2.78
C ASN A 363 -9.54 7.08 -2.13
N THR A 364 -9.45 8.21 -2.83
CA THR A 364 -9.87 9.52 -2.34
C THR A 364 -10.97 10.06 -3.23
N ASP A 365 -12.13 10.38 -2.67
CA ASP A 365 -13.22 11.02 -3.41
C ASP A 365 -12.89 12.52 -3.66
N LEU A 366 -12.53 12.85 -4.90
CA LEU A 366 -12.13 14.20 -5.30
C LEU A 366 -13.32 15.15 -5.48
N SER A 367 -14.53 14.61 -5.64
CA SER A 367 -15.74 15.42 -5.82
C SER A 367 -16.23 16.06 -4.52
N THR A 368 -15.94 15.43 -3.37
CA THR A 368 -16.43 15.85 -2.05
C THR A 368 -15.37 16.48 -1.15
N LEU A 369 -14.08 16.31 -1.46
CA LEU A 369 -13.00 16.80 -0.60
C LEU A 369 -12.76 18.30 -0.78
N PRO A 370 -12.72 19.07 0.33
CA PRO A 370 -12.44 20.49 0.25
C PRO A 370 -10.97 20.79 -0.13
N VAL A 371 -10.02 20.02 0.39
CA VAL A 371 -8.57 20.23 0.19
C VAL A 371 -7.78 18.95 0.49
N ILE A 372 -6.79 18.62 -0.36
CA ILE A 372 -5.77 17.59 -0.08
C ILE A 372 -4.42 18.29 0.07
N ILE A 373 -3.66 17.96 1.11
CA ILE A 373 -2.30 18.45 1.31
C ILE A 373 -1.34 17.29 1.01
N LEU A 374 -0.50 17.48 0.00
CA LEU A 374 0.53 16.52 -0.38
C LEU A 374 1.90 16.99 0.11
N SER A 375 2.73 16.03 0.51
CA SER A 375 4.15 16.24 0.79
C SER A 375 5.01 15.50 -0.23
N SER A 376 6.30 15.72 -0.21
CA SER A 376 7.27 14.89 -0.92
C SER A 376 8.59 14.93 -0.14
N PRO A 377 9.05 13.81 0.41
CA PRO A 377 8.44 12.47 0.38
C PRO A 377 7.20 12.31 1.25
N ASP A 378 6.61 11.10 1.25
CA ASP A 378 5.52 10.75 2.17
C ASP A 378 5.90 11.02 3.62
N VAL A 379 4.97 11.60 4.37
CA VAL A 379 5.04 11.70 5.83
C VAL A 379 4.05 10.69 6.41
N LEU A 380 4.57 9.55 6.82
CA LEU A 380 3.76 8.52 7.46
C LEU A 380 3.59 8.85 8.95
N PRO A 381 2.43 8.52 9.54
CA PRO A 381 2.24 8.70 10.97
C PRO A 381 3.25 7.87 11.75
N LEU A 382 3.74 8.43 12.85
CA LEU A 382 4.58 7.69 13.79
C LEU A 382 3.81 6.45 14.25
N ALA A 383 4.41 5.27 14.13
CA ALA A 383 3.75 4.02 14.49
C ALA A 383 4.53 3.28 15.57
N LEU A 384 3.81 2.77 16.57
CA LEU A 384 4.33 1.92 17.62
C LEU A 384 3.81 0.49 17.42
N ILE A 385 4.72 -0.48 17.38
CA ILE A 385 4.44 -1.88 17.13
C ILE A 385 5.03 -2.73 18.25
N GLY A 386 4.25 -3.65 18.81
CA GLY A 386 4.75 -4.68 19.72
C GLY A 386 5.37 -5.83 18.90
N THR A 387 6.69 -5.99 18.98
CA THR A 387 7.43 -7.06 18.31
C THR A 387 7.53 -8.33 19.15
N SER A 388 7.18 -8.27 20.43
CA SER A 388 6.90 -9.41 21.29
C SER A 388 5.69 -9.10 22.19
N ARG A 389 5.22 -10.10 22.92
CA ARG A 389 4.13 -9.95 23.90
C ARG A 389 4.68 -9.66 25.30
N PRO A 390 3.91 -8.98 26.17
CA PRO A 390 4.32 -8.76 27.57
C PRO A 390 4.13 -10.00 28.43
N VAL A 391 5.02 -10.99 28.27
CA VAL A 391 5.01 -12.24 29.05
C VAL A 391 5.85 -12.08 30.31
N THR A 392 5.33 -12.53 31.45
CA THR A 392 6.07 -12.51 32.72
C THR A 392 7.44 -13.20 32.61
N GLY A 393 8.48 -12.57 33.12
CA GLY A 393 9.86 -13.08 33.07
C GLY A 393 10.57 -12.86 31.73
N THR A 394 9.99 -12.16 30.78
CA THR A 394 10.61 -11.86 29.48
C THR A 394 10.70 -10.36 29.21
N ASN A 395 11.34 -9.98 28.11
CA ASN A 395 11.27 -8.60 27.61
C ASN A 395 10.07 -8.44 26.66
N TRP A 396 9.27 -7.43 26.92
CA TRP A 396 8.30 -6.93 25.98
C TRP A 396 8.98 -5.97 25.01
N ASN A 397 9.22 -6.42 23.80
CA ASN A 397 9.93 -5.65 22.78
C ASN A 397 8.93 -4.85 21.95
N LEU A 398 9.28 -3.59 21.75
CA LEU A 398 8.49 -2.58 21.07
C LEU A 398 9.37 -1.89 20.03
N ASN A 399 8.76 -1.44 18.94
CA ASN A 399 9.46 -0.71 17.88
C ASN A 399 8.64 0.49 17.41
N VAL A 400 9.21 1.66 17.50
CA VAL A 400 8.67 2.89 16.90
C VAL A 400 9.19 2.96 15.47
N THR A 401 8.28 3.12 14.51
CA THR A 401 8.62 3.24 13.08
C THR A 401 8.10 4.55 12.51
N ASN A 402 8.49 4.89 11.29
CA ASN A 402 8.17 6.16 10.64
C ASN A 402 8.67 7.38 11.42
N VAL A 403 9.79 7.23 12.13
CA VAL A 403 10.41 8.35 12.83
C VAL A 403 10.89 9.38 11.78
N PRO A 404 10.37 10.62 11.82
CA PRO A 404 10.71 11.60 10.80
C PRO A 404 12.17 12.01 10.86
N ALA A 405 12.77 12.31 9.70
CA ALA A 405 14.17 12.78 9.61
C ALA A 405 14.40 14.10 10.35
N THR A 406 13.35 14.89 10.59
CA THR A 406 13.35 16.12 11.40
C THR A 406 13.24 15.84 12.91
N GLY A 407 13.10 14.58 13.31
CA GLY A 407 13.06 14.19 14.72
C GLY A 407 14.39 14.49 15.41
N ALA A 408 14.33 15.03 16.62
CA ALA A 408 15.48 15.33 17.44
C ALA A 408 15.52 14.44 18.70
N ILE A 409 14.44 14.43 19.45
CA ILE A 409 14.28 13.67 20.69
C ILE A 409 12.99 12.87 20.60
N GLY A 410 13.04 11.58 20.94
CA GLY A 410 11.87 10.76 21.16
C GLY A 410 11.63 10.53 22.65
N VAL A 411 10.39 10.24 23.01
CA VAL A 411 9.98 9.90 24.38
C VAL A 411 9.00 8.73 24.30
N ASP A 412 9.35 7.63 24.93
CA ASP A 412 8.44 6.51 25.16
C ASP A 412 7.69 6.76 26.47
N ILE A 413 6.38 6.67 26.41
CA ILE A 413 5.47 6.97 27.49
C ILE A 413 4.81 5.66 27.91
N PHE A 414 4.89 5.35 29.19
CA PHE A 414 4.26 4.17 29.77
C PHE A 414 3.30 4.60 30.88
N GLY A 415 2.17 3.92 30.94
CA GLY A 415 1.16 4.19 31.93
C GLY A 415 0.31 2.98 32.28
N LEU A 416 -0.41 3.08 33.37
CA LEU A 416 -1.33 2.05 33.85
C LEU A 416 -2.77 2.27 33.39
N SER A 417 -2.99 3.33 32.62
CA SER A 417 -4.31 3.65 32.05
C SER A 417 -4.18 4.31 30.67
N ASP A 418 -5.20 4.12 29.83
CA ASP A 418 -5.41 4.94 28.62
C ASP A 418 -6.25 6.16 28.98
N PRO A 419 -5.72 7.39 28.86
CA PRO A 419 -6.51 8.60 29.07
C PRO A 419 -7.56 8.84 27.98
N GLY A 420 -7.52 8.09 26.88
CA GLY A 420 -8.49 8.16 25.78
C GLY A 420 -8.50 9.48 25.02
N ILE A 421 -7.41 10.25 25.09
CA ILE A 421 -7.32 11.55 24.41
C ILE A 421 -7.02 11.31 22.93
N ASN A 422 -7.99 11.65 22.07
CA ASN A 422 -7.85 11.47 20.62
C ASN A 422 -7.25 12.69 19.92
N ASP A 423 -7.30 13.86 20.55
CA ASP A 423 -6.81 15.12 19.97
C ASP A 423 -6.18 16.00 21.07
N LEU A 424 -4.90 16.26 20.92
CA LEU A 424 -4.09 17.14 21.74
C LEU A 424 -4.03 18.58 21.18
N GLY A 425 -4.99 18.97 20.34
CA GLY A 425 -5.07 20.32 19.75
C GLY A 425 -5.08 21.42 20.79
N PHE A 426 -5.63 21.18 22.00
CA PHE A 426 -5.65 22.12 23.11
C PHE A 426 -4.25 22.50 23.66
N ILE A 427 -3.22 21.68 23.39
CA ILE A 427 -1.83 22.02 23.68
C ILE A 427 -1.02 22.30 22.42
N GLY A 428 -1.67 22.45 21.26
CA GLY A 428 -1.01 22.76 20.00
C GLY A 428 -0.53 21.54 19.19
N MET A 429 -1.07 20.35 19.46
CA MET A 429 -0.82 19.10 18.73
C MET A 429 -2.12 18.56 18.12
N PRO A 430 -2.72 19.25 17.14
CA PRO A 430 -3.98 18.79 16.55
C PRO A 430 -3.83 17.40 15.90
N THR A 431 -4.87 16.59 15.98
CA THR A 431 -4.96 15.21 15.50
C THR A 431 -4.07 14.19 16.21
N CYS A 432 -3.15 14.62 17.09
CA CYS A 432 -2.31 13.74 17.89
C CYS A 432 -3.07 13.24 19.11
N GLY A 433 -2.94 11.95 19.44
CA GLY A 433 -3.58 11.36 20.61
C GLY A 433 -2.58 11.09 21.75
N LEU A 434 -3.11 10.86 22.96
CA LEU A 434 -2.36 10.33 24.09
C LEU A 434 -3.07 9.07 24.57
N ARG A 435 -2.36 7.93 24.54
CA ARG A 435 -2.90 6.59 24.79
C ARG A 435 -2.23 5.88 25.97
N ALA A 436 -1.45 6.59 26.72
CA ALA A 436 -0.85 6.11 27.98
C ALA A 436 -0.82 7.26 28.98
N SER A 437 -1.16 6.98 30.25
CA SER A 437 -0.91 7.92 31.34
C SER A 437 0.58 8.19 31.48
N LEU A 438 0.94 9.38 31.94
CA LEU A 438 2.35 9.84 32.01
C LEU A 438 3.06 9.32 33.27
N ASP A 439 3.03 8.00 33.52
CA ASP A 439 3.57 7.42 34.77
C ASP A 439 5.07 7.23 34.68
N VAL A 440 5.56 6.82 33.50
CA VAL A 440 7.00 6.66 33.20
C VAL A 440 7.32 7.25 31.84
N LEU A 441 8.38 8.04 31.76
CA LEU A 441 8.87 8.64 30.54
C LEU A 441 10.33 8.18 30.32
N ASN A 442 10.59 7.65 29.12
CA ASN A 442 11.94 7.25 28.69
C ASN A 442 12.34 8.06 27.46
N ALA A 443 13.30 8.96 27.62
CA ALA A 443 13.75 9.80 26.50
C ALA A 443 14.89 9.12 25.73
N TRP A 444 14.88 9.30 24.41
CA TRP A 444 15.92 8.80 23.52
C TRP A 444 16.27 9.82 22.43
N ILE A 445 17.46 9.71 21.85
CA ILE A 445 17.92 10.58 20.76
C ILE A 445 17.54 9.91 19.42
N VAL A 446 16.93 10.66 18.52
CA VAL A 446 16.58 10.17 17.20
C VAL A 446 17.86 9.93 16.39
N ALA A 447 18.09 8.68 16.00
CA ALA A 447 19.27 8.26 15.23
C ALA A 447 18.92 7.60 13.88
N GLY A 448 17.63 7.51 13.52
CA GLY A 448 17.17 6.87 12.29
C GLY A 448 15.65 6.84 12.19
N ALA A 449 15.13 6.15 11.18
CA ALA A 449 13.70 6.06 10.91
C ALA A 449 12.92 5.11 11.84
N SER A 450 13.60 4.48 12.80
CA SER A 450 12.99 3.60 13.79
C SER A 450 13.74 3.62 15.11
N HIS A 451 13.05 3.25 16.20
CA HIS A 451 13.59 3.10 17.54
C HIS A 451 13.00 1.85 18.19
N ALA A 452 13.85 0.86 18.44
CA ALA A 452 13.48 -0.37 19.11
C ALA A 452 13.91 -0.31 20.59
N TYR A 453 13.03 -0.76 21.47
CA TYR A 453 13.31 -0.84 22.91
C TYR A 453 12.61 -2.03 23.56
N GLY A 454 13.07 -2.44 24.73
CA GLY A 454 12.51 -3.54 25.49
C GLY A 454 12.13 -3.12 26.91
N VAL A 455 10.96 -3.55 27.34
CA VAL A 455 10.45 -3.36 28.70
C VAL A 455 10.54 -4.70 29.43
N PRO A 456 11.38 -4.87 30.45
CA PRO A 456 11.45 -6.11 31.20
C PRO A 456 10.15 -6.30 31.99
N VAL A 457 9.46 -7.41 31.76
CA VAL A 457 8.28 -7.81 32.51
C VAL A 457 8.71 -8.71 33.66
N PRO A 458 8.59 -8.28 34.92
CA PRO A 458 9.03 -9.10 36.03
C PRO A 458 8.33 -10.47 36.07
N ASN A 459 9.04 -11.50 36.49
CA ASN A 459 8.48 -12.84 36.71
C ASN A 459 7.64 -12.85 38.01
N ASN A 460 6.51 -12.16 37.97
CA ASN A 460 5.59 -12.04 39.12
C ASN A 460 4.15 -12.37 38.66
N PRO A 461 3.57 -13.45 39.18
CA PRO A 461 2.20 -13.85 38.85
C PRO A 461 1.12 -12.79 39.16
N ALA A 462 1.39 -11.86 40.07
CA ALA A 462 0.47 -10.77 40.40
C ALA A 462 0.28 -9.76 39.24
N LEU A 463 1.19 -9.76 38.26
CA LEU A 463 1.09 -8.92 37.06
C LEU A 463 0.19 -9.52 35.97
N ILE A 464 -0.13 -10.80 36.05
CA ILE A 464 -0.97 -11.47 35.06
C ILE A 464 -2.35 -10.80 35.01
N ASN A 465 -2.85 -10.53 33.80
CA ASN A 465 -4.06 -9.74 33.50
C ASN A 465 -3.95 -8.24 33.82
N GLN A 466 -2.80 -7.74 34.25
CA GLN A 466 -2.59 -6.30 34.32
C GLN A 466 -2.34 -5.73 32.92
N HIS A 467 -2.72 -4.48 32.74
CA HIS A 467 -2.53 -3.76 31.48
C HIS A 467 -1.45 -2.69 31.66
N VAL A 468 -0.59 -2.59 30.67
CA VAL A 468 0.40 -1.52 30.54
C VAL A 468 0.17 -0.85 29.20
N PHE A 469 -0.14 0.42 29.24
CA PHE A 469 -0.36 1.23 28.06
C PHE A 469 0.93 1.93 27.67
N THR A 470 1.22 2.01 26.39
CA THR A 470 2.38 2.73 25.90
C THR A 470 2.06 3.50 24.61
N THR A 471 2.67 4.65 24.46
CA THR A 471 2.68 5.46 23.24
C THR A 471 4.03 6.15 23.16
N SER A 472 4.47 6.53 21.96
CA SER A 472 5.72 7.25 21.77
C SER A 472 5.46 8.61 21.17
N ALA A 473 6.27 9.61 21.57
CA ALA A 473 6.25 10.94 20.99
C ALA A 473 7.63 11.27 20.41
N VAL A 474 7.65 12.08 19.34
CA VAL A 474 8.90 12.58 18.73
C VAL A 474 8.80 14.08 18.56
N PHE A 475 9.75 14.79 19.16
CA PHE A 475 9.96 16.23 18.99
C PHE A 475 10.73 16.48 17.70
N GLN A 476 10.32 17.49 16.93
CA GLN A 476 10.87 17.80 15.61
C GLN A 476 11.50 19.20 15.56
N VAL A 477 12.53 19.30 14.76
CA VAL A 477 13.20 20.58 14.44
C VAL A 477 13.39 20.67 12.93
N PRO A 478 12.71 21.62 12.23
CA PRO A 478 11.75 22.61 12.77
C PRO A 478 10.48 21.95 13.29
N PRO A 479 9.73 22.63 14.18
CA PRO A 479 8.49 22.10 14.76
C PRO A 479 7.39 21.94 13.70
N VAL A 480 6.70 20.81 13.71
CA VAL A 480 5.59 20.48 12.77
C VAL A 480 4.26 21.07 13.21
N ASN A 481 4.14 21.42 14.48
CA ASN A 481 2.95 22.02 15.11
C ASN A 481 3.38 22.96 16.24
N ALA A 482 2.45 23.65 16.88
CA ALA A 482 2.77 24.63 17.92
C ALA A 482 3.48 24.06 19.16
N PHE A 483 3.25 22.79 19.48
CA PHE A 483 3.94 22.08 20.56
C PHE A 483 5.32 21.53 20.14
N GLY A 484 5.51 21.29 18.85
CA GLY A 484 6.76 20.78 18.28
C GLY A 484 6.91 19.26 18.34
N ALA A 485 5.86 18.49 18.60
CA ALA A 485 5.95 17.04 18.66
C ALA A 485 4.78 16.34 17.94
N ILE A 486 5.01 15.07 17.60
CA ILE A 486 3.98 14.14 17.10
C ILE A 486 3.94 12.91 18.01
N THR A 487 2.79 12.20 18.03
CA THR A 487 2.61 10.95 18.78
C THR A 487 2.29 9.79 17.86
N SER A 488 2.67 8.60 18.30
CA SER A 488 2.26 7.33 17.69
C SER A 488 0.83 6.93 18.09
N ASN A 489 0.33 5.84 17.51
CA ASN A 489 -0.72 5.03 18.14
C ASN A 489 -0.25 4.56 19.52
N GLY A 490 -1.21 4.15 20.36
CA GLY A 490 -0.91 3.43 21.59
C GLY A 490 -0.89 1.93 21.40
N ILE A 491 -0.31 1.24 22.38
CA ILE A 491 -0.46 -0.21 22.57
C ILE A 491 -0.95 -0.45 23.99
N ASP A 492 -2.01 -1.25 24.11
CA ASP A 492 -2.42 -1.89 25.34
C ASP A 492 -1.76 -3.26 25.44
N GLY A 493 -0.75 -3.40 26.27
CA GLY A 493 -0.06 -4.63 26.57
C GLY A 493 -0.71 -5.33 27.77
N LYS A 494 -1.57 -6.33 27.53
CA LYS A 494 -2.08 -7.19 28.60
C LYS A 494 -1.04 -8.23 28.98
N ILE A 495 -0.58 -8.19 30.22
CA ILE A 495 0.46 -9.11 30.72
C ILE A 495 -0.11 -10.52 30.90
N GLY A 496 0.60 -11.50 30.36
CA GLY A 496 0.27 -12.90 30.46
C GLY A 496 1.44 -13.74 31.01
N SER A 497 1.16 -15.02 31.20
CA SER A 497 2.19 -16.02 31.57
C SER A 497 2.75 -16.73 30.33
N GLN A 498 2.24 -16.44 29.15
CA GLN A 498 2.63 -17.07 27.89
C GLN A 498 2.18 -16.23 26.69
#